data_a49a0877a805c282bec2d8e87e0db727
#
_entry.id   a49a0877a805c282bec2d8e87e0db727
#
_cell.length_a   1.000
_cell.length_b   1.000
_cell.length_c   1.000
_cell.angle_alpha   90.00
_cell.angle_beta   90.00
_cell.angle_gamma   90.00
#
_symmetry.space_group_name_H-M   'P 1'
#
loop_
_entity.id
_entity.type
_entity.pdbx_description
1 polymer ?
#
loop_
_entity_poly.entity_id
_entity_poly.type
_entity_poly.pdbx_seq_one_letter_code
_entity_poly.pdbx_strand_id
1 'polypeptide(L)'
;GAIWQSWYGLVNSANAAVIALTNLDVKLYPSPETKEALIAEARCMRAWAYANLFWMFGHWWEADDCAYGILYRDQMSNLSNLQVPRITVGESYQKIFEDLEPGLKYLPDFTTPRYLSKQLAQVLKAKLLLNRGVMRGDVQDLKDALDLVLTVKKDAPGSWKMEADLAASYEKGWESGEVLWTRYMGDITNFSRRSFISSSA
;
A
#
# COMPACT_ATOMS: atom_id res chain seq x y z
N GLY A 1 18.52 -5.40 7.61
CA GLY A 1 17.84 -5.55 8.90
C GLY A 1 16.44 -6.14 8.76
N ALA A 2 15.81 -6.53 9.89
CA ALA A 2 14.53 -7.26 9.90
C ALA A 2 13.39 -6.51 9.18
N ILE A 3 13.30 -5.18 9.34
CA ILE A 3 12.27 -4.35 8.68
C ILE A 3 12.38 -4.44 7.16
N TRP A 4 13.58 -4.31 6.61
CA TRP A 4 13.86 -4.47 5.19
C TRP A 4 13.40 -5.83 4.68
N GLN A 5 13.79 -6.90 5.37
CA GLN A 5 13.43 -8.27 5.00
C GLN A 5 11.91 -8.49 5.05
N SER A 6 11.23 -7.95 6.05
CA SER A 6 9.77 -8.06 6.17
C SER A 6 9.04 -7.40 4.99
N TRP A 7 9.45 -6.19 4.60
CA TRP A 7 8.83 -5.51 3.47
C TRP A 7 9.12 -6.20 2.13
N TYR A 8 10.37 -6.64 1.89
CA TYR A 8 10.66 -7.42 0.68
C TYR A 8 10.04 -8.82 0.70
N GLY A 9 9.81 -9.41 1.87
CA GLY A 9 8.99 -10.62 2.02
C GLY A 9 7.56 -10.40 1.54
N LEU A 10 6.95 -9.25 1.90
CA LEU A 10 5.62 -8.88 1.42
C LEU A 10 5.61 -8.62 -0.09
N VAL A 11 6.62 -7.92 -0.63
CA VAL A 11 6.78 -7.75 -2.08
C VAL A 11 6.82 -9.10 -2.80
N ASN A 12 7.63 -10.03 -2.30
CA ASN A 12 7.76 -11.36 -2.92
C ASN A 12 6.46 -12.16 -2.87
N SER A 13 5.73 -12.09 -1.75
CA SER A 13 4.41 -12.72 -1.62
C SER A 13 3.38 -12.09 -2.57
N ALA A 14 3.39 -10.77 -2.70
CA ALA A 14 2.52 -10.07 -3.65
C ALA A 14 2.86 -10.43 -5.11
N ASN A 15 4.14 -10.54 -5.46
CA ASN A 15 4.57 -11.01 -6.79
C ASN A 15 4.07 -12.42 -7.07
N ALA A 16 4.20 -13.35 -6.11
CA ALA A 16 3.68 -14.70 -6.26
C ALA A 16 2.16 -14.70 -6.50
N ALA A 17 1.41 -13.90 -5.73
CA ALA A 17 -0.04 -13.77 -5.90
C ALA A 17 -0.41 -13.20 -7.27
N VAL A 18 0.21 -12.09 -7.70
CA VAL A 18 -0.03 -11.47 -9.01
C VAL A 18 0.23 -12.47 -10.13
N ILE A 19 1.36 -13.18 -10.11
CA ILE A 19 1.72 -14.15 -11.13
C ILE A 19 0.71 -15.32 -11.14
N ALA A 20 0.40 -15.89 -9.98
CA ALA A 20 -0.54 -16.99 -9.87
C ALA A 20 -1.94 -16.60 -10.36
N LEU A 21 -2.48 -15.48 -9.87
CA LEU A 21 -3.82 -14.99 -10.24
C LEU A 21 -3.91 -14.65 -11.74
N THR A 22 -2.87 -14.06 -12.32
CA THR A 22 -2.85 -13.71 -13.74
C THR A 22 -2.88 -14.96 -14.62
N ASN A 23 -2.11 -16.01 -14.23
CA ASN A 23 -1.98 -17.23 -15.02
C ASN A 23 -3.16 -18.20 -14.89
N LEU A 24 -3.99 -18.06 -13.84
CA LEU A 24 -5.18 -18.90 -13.70
C LEU A 24 -6.23 -18.56 -14.78
N ASP A 25 -6.87 -19.62 -15.30
CA ASP A 25 -7.98 -19.44 -16.26
C ASP A 25 -9.11 -18.62 -15.63
N VAL A 26 -9.63 -17.65 -16.37
CA VAL A 26 -10.73 -16.80 -15.92
C VAL A 26 -11.98 -17.60 -15.52
N LYS A 27 -12.17 -18.79 -16.09
CA LYS A 27 -13.29 -19.69 -15.76
C LYS A 27 -13.24 -20.25 -14.34
N LEU A 28 -12.09 -20.16 -13.67
CA LEU A 28 -11.94 -20.57 -12.26
C LEU A 28 -12.37 -19.50 -11.28
N TYR A 29 -12.71 -18.31 -11.75
CA TYR A 29 -13.21 -17.21 -10.93
C TYR A 29 -14.74 -17.11 -11.05
N PRO A 30 -15.41 -16.61 -10.00
CA PRO A 30 -16.86 -16.33 -10.04
C PRO A 30 -17.23 -15.36 -11.17
N SER A 31 -16.36 -14.40 -11.48
CA SER A 31 -16.49 -13.48 -12.61
C SER A 31 -15.12 -12.93 -13.02
N PRO A 32 -15.00 -12.37 -14.25
CA PRO A 32 -13.78 -11.66 -14.66
C PRO A 32 -13.42 -10.50 -13.74
N GLU A 33 -14.40 -9.77 -13.23
CA GLU A 33 -14.23 -8.65 -12.31
C GLU A 33 -13.63 -9.12 -10.98
N THR A 34 -14.01 -10.30 -10.50
CA THR A 34 -13.40 -10.92 -9.29
C THR A 34 -11.92 -11.19 -9.51
N LYS A 35 -11.53 -11.69 -10.68
CA LYS A 35 -10.12 -11.88 -11.03
C LYS A 35 -9.35 -10.55 -10.96
N GLU A 36 -9.87 -9.51 -11.61
CA GLU A 36 -9.24 -8.20 -11.63
C GLU A 36 -9.13 -7.59 -10.21
N ALA A 37 -10.16 -7.74 -9.39
CA ALA A 37 -10.16 -7.26 -8.00
C ALA A 37 -9.09 -7.95 -7.15
N LEU A 38 -8.92 -9.28 -7.28
CA LEU A 38 -7.89 -10.02 -6.55
C LEU A 38 -6.47 -9.65 -7.00
N ILE A 39 -6.26 -9.44 -8.30
CA ILE A 39 -4.98 -8.97 -8.84
C ILE A 39 -4.70 -7.54 -8.32
N ALA A 40 -5.73 -6.68 -8.31
CA ALA A 40 -5.63 -5.32 -7.80
C ALA A 40 -5.29 -5.29 -6.31
N GLU A 41 -5.85 -6.19 -5.51
CA GLU A 41 -5.53 -6.34 -4.09
C GLU A 41 -4.05 -6.70 -3.90
N ALA A 42 -3.55 -7.70 -4.61
CA ALA A 42 -2.15 -8.11 -4.55
C ALA A 42 -1.19 -6.97 -4.98
N ARG A 43 -1.52 -6.25 -6.05
CA ARG A 43 -0.74 -5.08 -6.51
C ARG A 43 -0.79 -3.93 -5.51
N CYS A 44 -1.93 -3.65 -4.91
CA CYS A 44 -2.06 -2.62 -3.88
C CYS A 44 -1.22 -2.94 -2.63
N MET A 45 -1.16 -4.23 -2.23
CA MET A 45 -0.25 -4.68 -1.16
C MET A 45 1.22 -4.51 -1.55
N ARG A 46 1.59 -4.74 -2.80
CA ARG A 46 2.95 -4.50 -3.30
C ARG A 46 3.28 -3.00 -3.29
N ALA A 47 2.36 -2.17 -3.75
CA ALA A 47 2.50 -0.72 -3.68
C ALA A 47 2.68 -0.21 -2.24
N TRP A 48 1.90 -0.74 -1.30
CA TRP A 48 2.06 -0.44 0.13
C TRP A 48 3.45 -0.80 0.66
N ALA A 49 3.95 -2.00 0.31
CA ALA A 49 5.28 -2.42 0.72
C ALA A 49 6.37 -1.53 0.12
N TYR A 50 6.28 -1.21 -1.18
CA TYR A 50 7.22 -0.32 -1.84
C TYR A 50 7.17 1.11 -1.34
N ALA A 51 6.01 1.65 -1.03
CA ALA A 51 5.89 2.98 -0.44
C ALA A 51 6.63 3.05 0.92
N ASN A 52 6.48 2.03 1.77
CA ASN A 52 7.19 1.96 3.05
C ASN A 52 8.71 1.78 2.85
N LEU A 53 9.14 0.91 1.93
CA LEU A 53 10.55 0.76 1.57
C LEU A 53 11.14 2.07 1.06
N PHE A 54 10.40 2.80 0.25
CA PHE A 54 10.82 4.06 -0.31
C PHE A 54 10.98 5.13 0.76
N TRP A 55 10.01 5.28 1.65
CA TRP A 55 10.07 6.23 2.76
C TRP A 55 11.18 5.93 3.78
N MET A 56 11.46 4.65 4.01
CA MET A 56 12.46 4.26 5.02
C MET A 56 13.88 4.15 4.46
N PHE A 57 14.05 3.82 3.19
CA PHE A 57 15.34 3.41 2.62
C PHE A 57 15.69 4.07 1.28
N GLY A 58 14.76 4.79 0.65
CA GLY A 58 14.98 5.56 -0.56
C GLY A 58 15.17 7.04 -0.27
N HIS A 59 15.67 7.79 -1.24
CA HIS A 59 15.79 9.24 -1.19
C HIS A 59 14.55 9.90 -1.83
N TRP A 60 13.36 9.55 -1.34
CA TRP A 60 12.06 9.96 -1.89
C TRP A 60 11.88 11.48 -2.04
N TRP A 61 12.71 12.28 -1.35
CA TRP A 61 12.71 13.75 -1.37
C TRP A 61 13.58 14.35 -2.47
N GLU A 62 14.43 13.54 -3.13
CA GLU A 62 15.34 13.98 -4.17
C GLU A 62 14.67 14.08 -5.54
N ALA A 63 15.36 14.66 -6.52
CA ALA A 63 14.93 14.78 -7.90
C ALA A 63 14.73 13.42 -8.57
N ASP A 64 13.97 13.39 -9.67
CA ASP A 64 13.59 12.15 -10.37
C ASP A 64 14.76 11.31 -10.88
N ASP A 65 15.85 11.94 -11.26
CA ASP A 65 17.06 11.30 -11.77
C ASP A 65 17.98 10.75 -10.69
N CYS A 66 17.71 11.03 -9.41
CA CYS A 66 18.48 10.47 -8.30
C CYS A 66 18.41 8.94 -8.30
N ALA A 67 19.58 8.30 -8.28
CA ALA A 67 19.72 6.84 -8.38
C ALA A 67 19.35 6.07 -7.09
N TYR A 68 18.94 6.75 -6.04
CA TYR A 68 18.64 6.15 -4.73
C TYR A 68 17.14 5.90 -4.50
N GLY A 69 16.44 5.39 -5.51
CA GLY A 69 15.08 4.89 -5.36
C GLY A 69 15.02 3.52 -4.67
N ILE A 70 14.01 2.74 -5.00
CA ILE A 70 13.80 1.38 -4.46
C ILE A 70 14.55 0.33 -5.28
N LEU A 71 14.75 -0.87 -4.69
CA LEU A 71 15.08 -2.07 -5.45
C LEU A 71 13.76 -2.67 -5.96
N TYR A 72 13.39 -2.35 -7.20
CA TYR A 72 12.12 -2.80 -7.76
C TYR A 72 12.19 -4.25 -8.23
N ARG A 73 11.20 -5.05 -7.86
CA ARG A 73 11.03 -6.45 -8.25
C ARG A 73 9.57 -6.71 -8.56
N ASP A 74 9.29 -7.18 -9.75
CA ASP A 74 7.97 -7.62 -10.21
C ASP A 74 7.86 -9.14 -10.38
N GLN A 75 8.93 -9.86 -10.06
CA GLN A 75 9.03 -11.31 -10.12
C GLN A 75 9.39 -11.90 -8.76
N MET A 76 9.10 -13.17 -8.58
CA MET A 76 9.57 -13.91 -7.41
C MET A 76 11.10 -13.96 -7.38
N SER A 77 11.66 -13.71 -6.20
CA SER A 77 13.11 -13.81 -6.00
C SER A 77 13.58 -15.25 -6.09
N ASN A 78 14.64 -15.49 -6.85
CA ASN A 78 15.34 -16.75 -6.96
C ASN A 78 16.86 -16.52 -7.11
N LEU A 79 17.66 -17.57 -7.15
CA LEU A 79 19.12 -17.45 -7.21
C LEU A 79 19.64 -16.72 -8.44
N SER A 80 18.91 -16.74 -9.55
CA SER A 80 19.34 -16.09 -10.80
C SER A 80 19.03 -14.60 -10.86
N ASN A 81 18.12 -14.09 -10.01
CA ASN A 81 17.67 -12.70 -9.99
C ASN A 81 17.88 -11.99 -8.65
N LEU A 82 18.80 -12.47 -7.80
CA LEU A 82 19.06 -11.86 -6.48
C LEU A 82 19.59 -10.43 -6.57
N GLN A 83 20.47 -10.17 -7.53
CA GLN A 83 21.09 -8.87 -7.68
C GLN A 83 20.26 -7.98 -8.59
N VAL A 84 19.64 -6.98 -8.02
CA VAL A 84 18.85 -5.96 -8.73
C VAL A 84 19.36 -4.59 -8.29
N PRO A 85 19.72 -3.70 -9.23
CA PRO A 85 20.09 -2.33 -8.88
C PRO A 85 18.88 -1.55 -8.36
N ARG A 86 19.14 -0.43 -7.70
CA ARG A 86 18.09 0.55 -7.43
C ARG A 86 17.65 1.20 -8.72
N ILE A 87 16.38 1.46 -8.84
CA ILE A 87 15.84 2.35 -9.86
C ILE A 87 15.88 3.80 -9.36
N THR A 88 15.63 4.77 -10.22
CA THR A 88 15.64 6.18 -9.85
C THR A 88 14.46 6.53 -8.91
N VAL A 89 14.53 7.71 -8.32
CA VAL A 89 13.44 8.24 -7.48
C VAL A 89 12.16 8.40 -8.30
N GLY A 90 12.25 8.98 -9.51
CA GLY A 90 11.12 9.13 -10.42
C GLY A 90 10.50 7.80 -10.83
N GLU A 91 11.33 6.84 -11.25
CA GLU A 91 10.86 5.48 -11.56
C GLU A 91 10.22 4.80 -10.36
N SER A 92 10.71 5.05 -9.14
CA SER A 92 10.12 4.49 -7.91
C SER A 92 8.69 4.98 -7.69
N TYR A 93 8.46 6.29 -7.82
CA TYR A 93 7.10 6.84 -7.76
C TYR A 93 6.22 6.25 -8.86
N GLN A 94 6.72 6.21 -10.09
CA GLN A 94 5.98 5.67 -11.23
C GLN A 94 5.56 4.22 -10.98
N LYS A 95 6.47 3.35 -10.55
CA LYS A 95 6.19 1.93 -10.29
C LYS A 95 5.16 1.72 -9.17
N ILE A 96 5.23 2.53 -8.11
CA ILE A 96 4.25 2.47 -7.03
C ILE A 96 2.88 2.95 -7.52
N PHE A 97 2.81 4.02 -8.31
CA PHE A 97 1.55 4.48 -8.90
C PHE A 97 0.95 3.45 -9.87
N GLU A 98 1.76 2.85 -10.75
CA GLU A 98 1.32 1.78 -11.65
C GLU A 98 0.68 0.60 -10.89
N ASP A 99 1.17 0.28 -9.70
CA ASP A 99 0.62 -0.76 -8.85
C ASP A 99 -0.68 -0.34 -8.13
N LEU A 100 -0.89 0.96 -7.91
CA LEU A 100 -2.11 1.48 -7.30
C LEU A 100 -3.26 1.65 -8.29
N GLU A 101 -2.99 1.84 -9.58
CA GLU A 101 -4.03 2.08 -10.60
C GLU A 101 -5.11 0.99 -10.64
N PRO A 102 -4.81 -0.31 -10.65
CA PRO A 102 -5.85 -1.34 -10.56
C PRO A 102 -6.65 -1.26 -9.26
N GLY A 103 -6.02 -0.86 -8.14
CA GLY A 103 -6.71 -0.67 -6.88
C GLY A 103 -7.78 0.42 -6.94
N LEU A 104 -7.48 1.53 -7.62
CA LEU A 104 -8.42 2.63 -7.85
C LEU A 104 -9.60 2.21 -8.74
N LYS A 105 -9.39 1.23 -9.62
CA LYS A 105 -10.39 0.80 -10.61
C LYS A 105 -11.24 -0.39 -10.15
N TYR A 106 -10.62 -1.39 -9.51
CA TYR A 106 -11.23 -2.71 -9.31
C TYR A 106 -11.45 -3.08 -7.84
N LEU A 107 -10.79 -2.41 -6.88
CA LEU A 107 -11.07 -2.67 -5.48
C LEU A 107 -12.48 -2.18 -5.12
N PRO A 108 -13.19 -2.92 -4.25
CA PRO A 108 -14.48 -2.49 -3.74
C PRO A 108 -14.35 -1.23 -2.88
N ASP A 109 -15.46 -0.53 -2.71
CA ASP A 109 -15.54 0.54 -1.73
C ASP A 109 -15.36 -0.01 -0.31
N PHE A 110 -14.90 0.86 0.58
CA PHE A 110 -14.65 0.52 1.97
C PHE A 110 -15.92 -0.01 2.65
N THR A 111 -15.78 -1.14 3.33
CA THR A 111 -16.84 -1.73 4.15
C THR A 111 -16.37 -1.95 5.60
N THR A 112 -15.14 -2.39 5.78
CA THR A 112 -14.51 -2.70 7.06
C THR A 112 -12.99 -2.59 6.93
N PRO A 113 -12.28 -2.19 7.97
CA PRO A 113 -10.82 -2.04 7.92
C PRO A 113 -10.05 -3.36 7.81
N ARG A 114 -10.73 -4.49 7.68
CA ARG A 114 -10.10 -5.81 7.51
C ARG A 114 -9.66 -6.08 6.07
N TYR A 115 -10.30 -5.45 5.11
CA TYR A 115 -10.06 -5.66 3.68
C TYR A 115 -9.52 -4.41 3.02
N LEU A 116 -8.74 -4.61 1.96
CA LEU A 116 -8.29 -3.51 1.13
C LEU A 116 -9.48 -2.89 0.40
N SER A 117 -9.45 -1.60 0.26
CA SER A 117 -10.51 -0.83 -0.39
C SER A 117 -9.96 0.18 -1.37
N LYS A 118 -10.80 0.64 -2.27
CA LYS A 118 -10.49 1.73 -3.19
C LYS A 118 -10.05 2.99 -2.44
N GLN A 119 -10.70 3.29 -1.31
CA GLN A 119 -10.36 4.45 -0.48
C GLN A 119 -8.96 4.35 0.12
N LEU A 120 -8.52 3.15 0.51
CA LEU A 120 -7.14 2.95 0.95
C LEU A 120 -6.14 3.25 -0.18
N ALA A 121 -6.40 2.76 -1.40
CA ALA A 121 -5.55 3.03 -2.56
C ALA A 121 -5.52 4.54 -2.87
N GLN A 122 -6.66 5.24 -2.78
CA GLN A 122 -6.75 6.69 -2.96
C GLN A 122 -5.90 7.45 -1.92
N VAL A 123 -6.02 7.10 -0.64
CA VAL A 123 -5.26 7.75 0.44
C VAL A 123 -3.76 7.47 0.31
N LEU A 124 -3.36 6.25 -0.05
CA LEU A 124 -1.94 5.94 -0.27
C LEU A 124 -1.37 6.74 -1.45
N LYS A 125 -2.11 6.82 -2.56
CA LYS A 125 -1.73 7.64 -3.72
C LYS A 125 -1.64 9.12 -3.34
N ALA A 126 -2.64 9.64 -2.62
CA ALA A 126 -2.64 11.04 -2.16
C ALA A 126 -1.43 11.35 -1.26
N LYS A 127 -1.05 10.45 -0.35
CA LYS A 127 0.11 10.62 0.51
C LYS A 127 1.42 10.68 -0.30
N LEU A 128 1.57 9.84 -1.32
CA LEU A 128 2.73 9.85 -2.20
C LEU A 128 2.80 11.12 -3.03
N LEU A 129 1.67 11.56 -3.61
CA LEU A 129 1.58 12.81 -4.36
C LEU A 129 1.86 14.03 -3.47
N LEU A 130 1.32 14.07 -2.26
CA LEU A 130 1.60 15.14 -1.29
C LEU A 130 3.11 15.23 -1.00
N ASN A 131 3.75 14.10 -0.71
CA ASN A 131 5.18 14.07 -0.42
C ASN A 131 6.00 14.55 -1.62
N ARG A 132 5.69 14.06 -2.82
CA ARG A 132 6.37 14.43 -4.05
C ARG A 132 6.14 15.92 -4.39
N GLY A 133 4.90 16.35 -4.32
CA GLY A 133 4.51 17.73 -4.62
C GLY A 133 5.16 18.76 -3.70
N VAL A 134 5.21 18.47 -2.39
CA VAL A 134 5.89 19.36 -1.42
C VAL A 134 7.38 19.46 -1.71
N MET A 135 8.06 18.33 -1.94
CA MET A 135 9.50 18.32 -2.15
C MET A 135 9.93 18.98 -3.47
N ARG A 136 9.08 18.91 -4.49
CA ARG A 136 9.36 19.45 -5.83
C ARG A 136 8.72 20.80 -6.13
N GLY A 137 7.86 21.28 -5.24
CA GLY A 137 7.04 22.46 -5.53
C GLY A 137 6.01 22.21 -6.65
N ASP A 138 5.62 20.95 -6.88
CA ASP A 138 4.67 20.59 -7.94
C ASP A 138 3.24 20.83 -7.44
N VAL A 139 2.66 21.92 -7.93
CA VAL A 139 1.28 22.34 -7.57
C VAL A 139 0.24 21.34 -8.10
N GLN A 140 0.53 20.63 -9.21
CA GLN A 140 -0.42 19.66 -9.74
C GLN A 140 -0.51 18.43 -8.85
N ASP A 141 0.62 17.91 -8.39
CA ASP A 141 0.64 16.82 -7.41
C ASP A 141 -0.14 17.16 -6.13
N LEU A 142 0.00 18.42 -5.65
CA LEU A 142 -0.72 18.87 -4.46
C LEU A 142 -2.23 18.96 -4.69
N LYS A 143 -2.67 19.42 -5.87
CA LYS A 143 -4.09 19.43 -6.25
C LYS A 143 -4.64 18.00 -6.38
N ASP A 144 -3.93 17.13 -7.06
CA ASP A 144 -4.35 15.74 -7.26
C ASP A 144 -4.45 15.00 -5.91
N ALA A 145 -3.51 15.25 -5.00
CA ALA A 145 -3.57 14.72 -3.64
C ALA A 145 -4.81 15.21 -2.88
N LEU A 146 -5.09 16.52 -2.96
CA LEU A 146 -6.26 17.11 -2.31
C LEU A 146 -7.56 16.54 -2.88
N ASP A 147 -7.68 16.42 -4.20
CA ASP A 147 -8.88 15.90 -4.86
C ASP A 147 -9.15 14.43 -4.46
N LEU A 148 -8.12 13.60 -4.36
CA LEU A 148 -8.24 12.24 -3.87
C LEU A 148 -8.76 12.19 -2.42
N VAL A 149 -8.20 13.00 -1.53
CA VAL A 149 -8.64 13.03 -0.12
C VAL A 149 -10.06 13.58 0.02
N LEU A 150 -10.41 14.62 -0.73
CA LEU A 150 -11.77 15.17 -0.74
C LEU A 150 -12.78 14.15 -1.30
N THR A 151 -12.40 13.38 -2.30
CA THR A 151 -13.22 12.28 -2.83
C THR A 151 -13.47 11.22 -1.74
N VAL A 152 -12.42 10.76 -1.06
CA VAL A 152 -12.56 9.81 0.06
C VAL A 152 -13.47 10.37 1.15
N LYS A 153 -13.30 11.64 1.50
CA LYS A 153 -14.13 12.29 2.54
C LYS A 153 -15.60 12.43 2.12
N LYS A 154 -15.85 12.74 0.86
CA LYS A 154 -17.20 12.93 0.31
C LYS A 154 -17.92 11.62 0.10
N ASP A 155 -17.24 10.66 -0.49
CA ASP A 155 -17.81 9.37 -0.92
C ASP A 155 -17.59 8.29 0.14
N ALA A 156 -17.13 8.68 1.35
CA ALA A 156 -16.82 7.79 2.45
C ALA A 156 -17.98 6.82 2.69
N PRO A 157 -17.85 5.57 2.20
CA PRO A 157 -18.93 4.62 2.29
C PRO A 157 -19.02 4.06 3.72
N GLY A 158 -20.21 3.67 4.09
CA GLY A 158 -20.47 2.93 5.31
C GLY A 158 -20.19 3.72 6.60
N SER A 159 -19.35 3.16 7.45
CA SER A 159 -19.06 3.68 8.79
C SER A 159 -17.84 4.58 8.86
N TRP A 160 -17.12 4.80 7.74
CA TRP A 160 -15.93 5.65 7.77
C TRP A 160 -16.30 7.12 8.04
N LYS A 161 -15.60 7.73 8.97
CA LYS A 161 -15.78 9.15 9.32
C LYS A 161 -14.55 9.67 10.03
N MET A 162 -14.29 10.96 9.89
CA MET A 162 -13.30 11.63 10.74
C MET A 162 -13.79 11.64 12.19
N GLU A 163 -12.96 11.24 13.13
CA GLU A 163 -13.23 11.40 14.55
C GLU A 163 -13.04 12.87 14.94
N ALA A 164 -13.82 13.34 15.89
CA ALA A 164 -13.73 14.72 16.37
C ALA A 164 -12.49 14.96 17.24
N ASP A 165 -11.96 13.90 17.85
CA ASP A 165 -10.85 13.94 18.78
C ASP A 165 -9.85 12.82 18.45
N LEU A 166 -8.59 13.22 18.31
CA LEU A 166 -7.48 12.31 18.02
C LEU A 166 -7.29 11.26 19.13
N ALA A 167 -7.49 11.63 20.39
CA ALA A 167 -7.38 10.69 21.51
C ALA A 167 -8.43 9.59 21.39
N ALA A 168 -9.68 9.94 21.06
CA ALA A 168 -10.75 8.97 20.83
C ALA A 168 -10.46 8.03 19.67
N SER A 169 -9.77 8.49 18.61
CA SER A 169 -9.33 7.63 17.51
C SER A 169 -8.34 6.57 17.98
N TYR A 170 -7.37 6.93 18.80
CA TYR A 170 -6.39 6.00 19.37
C TYR A 170 -7.00 5.02 20.39
N GLU A 171 -7.91 5.48 21.24
CA GLU A 171 -8.58 4.64 22.24
C GLU A 171 -9.46 3.57 21.59
N LYS A 172 -10.17 3.92 20.52
CA LYS A 172 -10.99 2.97 19.74
C LYS A 172 -10.14 1.98 18.94
N GLY A 173 -8.91 2.33 18.62
CA GLY A 173 -7.99 1.50 17.83
C GLY A 173 -8.61 1.12 16.48
N TRP A 174 -8.72 -0.18 16.17
CA TRP A 174 -9.28 -0.68 14.92
C TRP A 174 -10.79 -0.42 14.72
N GLU A 175 -11.51 -0.08 15.80
CA GLU A 175 -12.94 0.29 15.78
C GLU A 175 -13.17 1.78 15.49
N SER A 176 -12.08 2.57 15.40
CA SER A 176 -12.18 3.97 15.01
C SER A 176 -12.75 4.12 13.60
N GLY A 177 -13.66 5.07 13.43
CA GLY A 177 -14.24 5.41 12.13
C GLY A 177 -13.22 5.88 11.09
N GLU A 178 -12.03 6.35 11.50
CA GLU A 178 -10.97 6.82 10.60
C GLU A 178 -10.13 5.70 10.00
N VAL A 179 -10.18 4.48 10.56
CA VAL A 179 -9.32 3.38 10.12
C VAL A 179 -9.81 2.81 8.80
N LEU A 180 -9.05 3.06 7.73
CA LEU A 180 -9.32 2.50 6.41
C LEU A 180 -8.77 1.08 6.24
N TRP A 181 -7.72 0.74 6.95
CA TRP A 181 -7.15 -0.59 6.92
C TRP A 181 -6.29 -0.87 8.14
N THR A 182 -6.44 -2.05 8.70
CA THR A 182 -5.63 -2.52 9.83
C THR A 182 -5.51 -4.03 9.82
N ARG A 183 -4.39 -4.52 10.32
CA ARG A 183 -4.25 -5.94 10.64
C ARG A 183 -5.05 -6.23 11.90
N TYR A 184 -6.16 -6.96 11.77
CA TYR A 184 -6.89 -7.45 12.91
C TYR A 184 -6.05 -8.45 13.70
N MET A 185 -5.88 -8.16 14.98
CA MET A 185 -5.19 -9.02 15.93
C MET A 185 -6.17 -9.40 17.03
N GLY A 186 -6.93 -10.47 16.79
CA GLY A 186 -7.85 -11.03 17.80
C GLY A 186 -7.09 -11.83 18.87
N ASP A 187 -7.84 -12.45 19.77
CA ASP A 187 -7.29 -13.16 20.95
C ASP A 187 -6.26 -14.25 20.61
N ILE A 188 -6.41 -14.90 19.45
CA ILE A 188 -5.48 -15.93 18.97
C ILE A 188 -4.11 -15.32 18.58
N THR A 189 -4.05 -14.03 18.27
CA THR A 189 -2.83 -13.31 17.85
C THR A 189 -2.11 -12.62 19.00
N ASN A 190 -2.62 -12.67 20.21
CA ASN A 190 -1.97 -12.11 21.41
C ASN A 190 -0.55 -12.69 21.65
N PHE A 191 -0.28 -13.86 21.14
CA PHE A 191 1.05 -14.47 21.19
C PHE A 191 2.09 -13.67 20.40
N SER A 192 1.75 -13.17 19.23
CA SER A 192 2.63 -12.34 18.39
C SER A 192 2.95 -10.99 19.01
N ARG A 193 2.05 -10.43 19.78
CA ARG A 193 2.23 -9.15 20.48
C ARG A 193 3.22 -9.28 21.64
N ARG A 194 3.16 -10.39 22.39
CA ARG A 194 4.11 -10.68 23.49
C ARG A 194 5.52 -10.92 22.98
N SER A 195 5.70 -11.62 21.86
CA SER A 195 7.02 -11.87 21.28
C SER A 195 7.67 -10.59 20.73
N PHE A 196 6.89 -9.64 20.23
CA PHE A 196 7.42 -8.36 19.77
C PHE A 196 7.91 -7.46 20.93
N ILE A 197 7.19 -7.46 22.06
CA ILE A 197 7.58 -6.70 23.26
C ILE A 197 8.78 -7.34 23.97
N SER A 198 8.88 -8.68 24.00
CA SER A 198 9.99 -9.38 24.64
C SER A 198 11.31 -9.34 23.85
N SER A 199 11.26 -9.07 22.54
CA SER A 199 12.46 -8.92 21.70
C SER A 199 13.04 -7.50 21.69
N SER A 200 12.37 -6.54 22.31
CA SER A 200 12.81 -5.14 22.43
C SER A 200 13.31 -4.76 23.84
N ALA A 201 13.43 -5.73 24.74
CA ALA A 201 14.07 -5.62 26.03
C ALA A 201 15.42 -6.36 26.02
#